data_99724c277291f609fd3e532598b4a476
#
_entry.id   99724c277291f609fd3e532598b4a476
#
_cell.length_a   1.000
_cell.length_b   1.000
_cell.length_c   1.000
_cell.angle_alpha   90.00
_cell.angle_beta   90.00
_cell.angle_gamma   90.00
#
_symmetry.space_group_name_H-M   'P 1'
#
loop_
_entity.id
_entity.type
_entity.pdbx_description
1 polymer ?
#
loop_
_entity_poly.entity_id
_entity_poly.type
_entity_poly.pdbx_seq_one_letter_code
_entity_poly.pdbx_strand_id
1 'polypeptide(L)'
;MKAWICVPMIALALAGCAGTKAYRDTCATNLDAAWHELDLAKAEGFAGTVSYSKAFSLVTAAKTQQQFEAFEGCTIKAEKARFYIRESRAGR
;
A
#
# COMPACT_ATOMS: atom_id res chain seq x y z
N MET A 1 24.65 -9.92 35.05
CA MET A 1 23.22 -9.70 35.27
C MET A 1 22.62 -8.60 34.35
N LYS A 2 23.30 -7.48 34.16
CA LYS A 2 22.82 -6.41 33.31
C LYS A 2 22.72 -6.81 31.86
N ALA A 3 23.55 -7.71 31.37
CA ALA A 3 23.50 -8.22 29.99
C ALA A 3 22.22 -9.00 29.68
N TRP A 4 21.58 -9.55 30.69
CA TRP A 4 20.34 -10.32 30.51
C TRP A 4 19.15 -9.45 30.15
N ILE A 5 19.16 -8.20 30.60
CA ILE A 5 18.04 -7.26 30.37
C ILE A 5 18.07 -6.73 28.92
N CYS A 6 19.27 -6.67 28.31
CA CYS A 6 19.43 -6.15 26.96
C CYS A 6 18.99 -7.14 25.86
N VAL A 7 19.10 -8.45 26.12
CA VAL A 7 18.78 -9.48 25.14
C VAL A 7 17.32 -9.45 24.66
N PRO A 8 16.30 -9.35 25.54
CA PRO A 8 14.90 -9.25 25.10
C PRO A 8 14.62 -8.01 24.26
N MET A 9 15.28 -6.90 24.58
CA MET A 9 15.08 -5.65 23.83
C MET A 9 15.63 -5.75 22.42
N ILE A 10 16.77 -6.41 22.25
CA ILE A 10 17.36 -6.64 20.92
C ILE A 10 16.44 -7.52 20.07
N ALA A 11 15.88 -8.57 20.66
CA ALA A 11 14.98 -9.48 19.97
C ALA A 11 13.70 -8.75 19.48
N LEU A 12 13.16 -7.85 20.29
CA LEU A 12 11.98 -7.06 19.93
C LEU A 12 12.30 -6.11 18.76
N ALA A 13 13.48 -5.48 18.78
CA ALA A 13 13.89 -4.60 17.70
C ALA A 13 14.05 -5.37 16.38
N LEU A 14 14.59 -6.57 16.41
CA LEU A 14 14.73 -7.41 15.22
C LEU A 14 13.38 -7.84 14.68
N ALA A 15 12.45 -8.20 15.55
CA ALA A 15 11.09 -8.56 15.15
C ALA A 15 10.37 -7.38 14.50
N GLY A 16 10.54 -6.15 15.03
CA GLY A 16 9.99 -4.93 14.45
C GLY A 16 10.55 -4.65 13.06
N CYS A 17 11.85 -4.80 12.87
CA CYS A 17 12.48 -4.62 11.56
C CYS A 17 12.00 -5.63 10.54
N ALA A 18 11.84 -6.89 10.93
CA ALA A 18 11.33 -7.94 10.05
C ALA A 18 9.89 -7.66 9.61
N GLY A 19 9.03 -7.21 10.55
CA GLY A 19 7.66 -6.85 10.23
C GLY A 19 7.58 -5.65 9.28
N THR A 20 8.39 -4.63 9.50
CA THR A 20 8.46 -3.45 8.64
C THR A 20 8.89 -3.84 7.23
N LYS A 21 9.87 -4.71 7.09
CA LYS A 21 10.34 -5.18 5.79
C LYS A 21 9.24 -5.93 5.03
N ALA A 22 8.46 -6.77 5.71
CA ALA A 22 7.39 -7.52 5.09
C ALA A 22 6.33 -6.59 4.48
N TYR A 23 5.90 -5.56 5.21
CA TYR A 23 4.95 -4.58 4.69
C TYR A 23 5.56 -3.70 3.61
N ARG A 24 6.86 -3.45 3.65
CA ARG A 24 7.54 -2.68 2.62
C ARG A 24 7.39 -3.33 1.25
N ASP A 25 7.65 -4.62 1.16
CA ASP A 25 7.56 -5.36 -0.09
C ASP A 25 6.11 -5.45 -0.58
N THR A 26 5.18 -5.72 0.33
CA THR A 26 3.75 -5.79 0.00
C THR A 26 3.21 -4.43 -0.46
N CYS A 27 3.62 -3.34 0.22
CA CYS A 27 3.28 -1.98 -0.18
C CYS A 27 3.75 -1.70 -1.60
N ALA A 28 5.03 -1.95 -1.91
CA ALA A 28 5.59 -1.70 -3.22
C ALA A 28 4.87 -2.50 -4.31
N THR A 29 4.64 -3.79 -4.08
CA THR A 29 3.99 -4.67 -5.04
C THR A 29 2.56 -4.23 -5.33
N ASN A 30 1.77 -3.97 -4.29
CA ASN A 30 0.38 -3.56 -4.45
C ASN A 30 0.27 -2.16 -5.06
N LEU A 31 1.17 -1.26 -4.69
CA LEU A 31 1.16 0.11 -5.21
C LEU A 31 1.51 0.11 -6.70
N ASP A 32 2.52 -0.63 -7.11
CA ASP A 32 2.88 -0.75 -8.53
C ASP A 32 1.75 -1.37 -9.34
N ALA A 33 1.11 -2.41 -8.82
CA ALA A 33 -0.03 -3.03 -9.46
C ALA A 33 -1.21 -2.06 -9.57
N ALA A 34 -1.47 -1.30 -8.52
CA ALA A 34 -2.56 -0.32 -8.50
C ALA A 34 -2.33 0.78 -9.55
N TRP A 35 -1.12 1.31 -9.66
CA TRP A 35 -0.79 2.30 -10.68
C TRP A 35 -1.00 1.76 -12.09
N HIS A 36 -0.52 0.56 -12.34
CA HIS A 36 -0.66 -0.08 -13.65
C HIS A 36 -2.15 -0.29 -14.00
N GLU A 37 -2.92 -0.82 -13.06
CA GLU A 37 -4.35 -1.06 -13.26
C GLU A 37 -5.13 0.26 -13.43
N LEU A 38 -4.73 1.31 -12.74
CA LEU A 38 -5.32 2.63 -12.87
C LEU A 38 -5.10 3.20 -14.27
N ASP A 39 -3.88 3.06 -14.79
CA ASP A 39 -3.54 3.49 -16.14
C ASP A 39 -4.36 2.72 -17.19
N LEU A 40 -4.56 1.42 -16.98
CA LEU A 40 -5.40 0.61 -17.86
C LEU A 40 -6.85 1.09 -17.84
N ALA A 41 -7.40 1.37 -16.65
CA ALA A 41 -8.77 1.88 -16.53
C ALA A 41 -8.94 3.22 -17.27
N LYS A 42 -7.95 4.09 -17.15
CA LYS A 42 -7.94 5.37 -17.87
C LYS A 42 -7.90 5.15 -19.39
N ALA A 43 -7.03 4.28 -19.85
CA ALA A 43 -6.90 3.97 -21.28
C ALA A 43 -8.18 3.35 -21.85
N GLU A 44 -8.92 2.61 -21.02
CA GLU A 44 -10.20 2.01 -21.38
C GLU A 44 -11.39 3.00 -21.36
N GLY A 45 -11.16 4.23 -20.89
CA GLY A 45 -12.17 5.27 -20.88
C GLY A 45 -12.93 5.42 -19.57
N PHE A 46 -12.45 4.82 -18.47
CA PHE A 46 -13.17 4.82 -17.19
C PHE A 46 -12.71 5.91 -16.21
N ALA A 47 -11.86 6.85 -16.67
CA ALA A 47 -11.36 7.92 -15.80
C ALA A 47 -12.45 8.85 -15.23
N GLY A 48 -13.62 8.88 -15.87
CA GLY A 48 -14.75 9.70 -15.41
C GLY A 48 -15.64 9.03 -14.36
N THR A 49 -15.38 7.78 -13.99
CA THR A 49 -16.20 7.09 -12.99
C THR A 49 -15.89 7.57 -11.57
N VAL A 50 -16.87 7.45 -10.67
CA VAL A 50 -16.70 7.79 -9.26
C VAL A 50 -15.62 6.90 -8.62
N SER A 51 -15.65 5.61 -8.94
CA SER A 51 -14.68 4.65 -8.39
C SER A 51 -13.27 4.95 -8.86
N TYR A 52 -13.08 5.46 -10.08
CA TYR A 52 -11.75 5.88 -10.55
C TYR A 52 -11.18 7.00 -9.66
N SER A 53 -12.00 8.01 -9.36
CA SER A 53 -11.60 9.12 -8.49
C SER A 53 -11.20 8.63 -7.10
N LYS A 54 -11.99 7.70 -6.54
CA LYS A 54 -11.67 7.09 -5.24
C LYS A 54 -10.35 6.33 -5.30
N ALA A 55 -10.15 5.54 -6.34
CA ALA A 55 -8.93 4.78 -6.55
C ALA A 55 -7.72 5.70 -6.66
N PHE A 56 -7.83 6.75 -7.45
CA PHE A 56 -6.76 7.72 -7.63
C PHE A 56 -6.33 8.35 -6.29
N SER A 57 -7.30 8.77 -5.47
CA SER A 57 -7.03 9.32 -4.15
C SER A 57 -6.32 8.31 -3.25
N LEU A 58 -6.75 7.05 -3.26
CA LEU A 58 -6.15 6.00 -2.46
C LEU A 58 -4.73 5.66 -2.90
N VAL A 59 -4.48 5.61 -4.19
CA VAL A 59 -3.13 5.37 -4.73
C VAL A 59 -2.19 6.51 -4.33
N THR A 60 -2.64 7.74 -4.44
CA THR A 60 -1.86 8.92 -4.04
C THR A 60 -1.55 8.88 -2.54
N ALA A 61 -2.55 8.56 -1.70
CA ALA A 61 -2.35 8.43 -0.26
C ALA A 61 -1.41 7.29 0.08
N ALA A 62 -1.52 6.16 -0.61
CA ALA A 62 -0.62 5.02 -0.42
C ALA A 62 0.83 5.40 -0.76
N LYS A 63 1.03 6.14 -1.85
CA LYS A 63 2.36 6.62 -2.23
C LYS A 63 2.96 7.53 -1.17
N THR A 64 2.16 8.43 -0.62
CA THR A 64 2.59 9.31 0.48
C THR A 64 3.00 8.50 1.70
N GLN A 65 2.19 7.51 2.08
CA GLN A 65 2.52 6.63 3.20
C GLN A 65 3.78 5.82 2.96
N GLN A 66 4.02 5.38 1.73
CA GLN A 66 5.25 4.70 1.37
C GLN A 66 6.47 5.59 1.62
N GLN A 67 6.38 6.86 1.24
CA GLN A 67 7.47 7.82 1.42
C GLN A 67 7.79 8.07 2.89
N PHE A 68 6.80 7.98 3.78
CA PHE A 68 6.98 8.13 5.22
C PHE A 68 7.18 6.78 5.93
N GLU A 69 7.42 5.72 5.17
CA GLU A 69 7.65 4.37 5.69
C GLU A 69 6.46 3.81 6.48
N ALA A 70 5.26 4.34 6.25
CA ALA A 70 4.02 3.78 6.80
C ALA A 70 3.52 2.65 5.90
N PHE A 71 4.29 1.56 5.86
CA PHE A 71 4.11 0.50 4.86
C PHE A 71 2.83 -0.30 5.04
N GLU A 72 2.37 -0.50 6.27
CA GLU A 72 1.09 -1.17 6.51
C GLU A 72 -0.07 -0.37 5.95
N GLY A 73 -0.12 0.93 6.25
CA GLY A 73 -1.13 1.83 5.70
C GLY A 73 -1.09 1.91 4.19
N CYS A 74 0.11 1.96 3.61
CA CYS A 74 0.31 1.91 2.17
C CYS A 74 -0.30 0.64 1.58
N THR A 75 -0.02 -0.52 2.16
CA THR A 75 -0.54 -1.80 1.70
C THR A 75 -2.07 -1.81 1.71
N ILE A 76 -2.68 -1.37 2.80
CA ILE A 76 -4.14 -1.35 2.95
C ILE A 76 -4.77 -0.41 1.90
N LYS A 77 -4.22 0.79 1.73
CA LYS A 77 -4.75 1.76 0.77
C LYS A 77 -4.56 1.31 -0.67
N ALA A 78 -3.43 0.70 -0.98
CA ALA A 78 -3.19 0.18 -2.33
C ALA A 78 -4.16 -0.97 -2.67
N GLU A 79 -4.44 -1.85 -1.71
CA GLU A 79 -5.42 -2.92 -1.89
C GLU A 79 -6.83 -2.37 -2.11
N LYS A 80 -7.24 -1.36 -1.33
CA LYS A 80 -8.52 -0.69 -1.52
C LYS A 80 -8.59 -0.01 -2.88
N ALA A 81 -7.52 0.62 -3.31
CA ALA A 81 -7.45 1.25 -4.61
C ALA A 81 -7.72 0.23 -5.71
N ARG A 82 -7.12 -0.94 -5.64
CA ARG A 82 -7.31 -1.99 -6.63
C ARG A 82 -8.76 -2.46 -6.70
N PHE A 83 -9.43 -2.52 -5.56
CA PHE A 83 -10.86 -2.82 -5.52
C PHE A 83 -11.66 -1.75 -6.30
N TYR A 84 -11.41 -0.47 -6.05
CA TYR A 84 -12.12 0.61 -6.74
C TYR A 84 -11.76 0.69 -8.22
N ILE A 85 -10.55 0.31 -8.60
CA ILE A 85 -10.18 0.23 -10.01
C ILE A 85 -11.03 -0.82 -10.72
N ARG A 86 -11.23 -1.98 -10.11
CA ARG A 86 -12.12 -3.00 -10.67
C ARG A 86 -13.55 -2.49 -10.81
N GLU A 87 -14.05 -1.77 -9.81
CA GLU A 87 -15.37 -1.15 -9.86
C GLU A 87 -15.44 -0.12 -11.00
N SER A 88 -14.42 0.69 -11.17
CA SER A 88 -14.31 1.65 -12.26
C SER A 88 -14.39 0.96 -13.62
N ARG A 89 -13.67 -0.13 -13.80
CA ARG A 89 -13.66 -0.88 -15.07
C ARG A 89 -14.96 -1.59 -15.33
N ALA A 90 -15.80 -1.75 -14.33
CA ALA A 90 -17.19 -2.20 -14.48
C ALA A 90 -18.15 -1.03 -14.77
N GLY A 91 -17.65 0.18 -14.94
CA GLY A 91 -18.46 1.36 -15.26
C GLY A 91 -19.08 2.04 -14.04
N ARG A 92 -18.60 1.75 -12.84
CA ARG A 92 -19.16 2.30 -11.59
C ARG A 92 -18.29 3.46 -11.05
#